data_4ec470f6e93805d4a89717b8ef80b6bb
#
_entry.id   4ec470f6e93805d4a89717b8ef80b6bb
#
_cell.length_a   1.000
_cell.length_b   1.000
_cell.length_c   1.000
_cell.angle_alpha   90.00
_cell.angle_beta   90.00
_cell.angle_gamma   90.00
#
_symmetry.space_group_name_H-M   'P 1'
#
loop_
_entity.id
_entity.type
_entity.pdbx_description
1 polymer ?
#
loop_
_entity_poly.entity_id
_entity_poly.type
_entity_poly.pdbx_seq_one_letter_code
_entity_poly.pdbx_strand_id
1 'polypeptide(L)'
;MAWYSEVGSWVREKLNPAQVWIAREQGSFINTNTSITYTQAFDKLETVNRGVNMIVSACSSLDYDVKDKKMEGVTNGVRQKTLNQLLNFAPNPHQSAQDFRNNIFTDFVLEGNIFLYYDGVHLYHLPAAKVQIETDPKTFVAHYRYNITVVFKPDEIIHIKDLSSTSIYRGTSRLQSADRNIKILYKMQTFQEQFFENGAVAGLILTSENTLSQVAKDRTIANWSAKYSPKNGARKPMILDSGLKPAANIADSFQEMDFDTSIKTHDAKILKSLGVPPILLDGGNNANISPNLRLFYLETIIPILTKFSSAVERYFGYDIEPVTATVSALQPDMKDIASYHVSLVNGGIISPNEARAELRYEAKPGSDDLRIPANIAGSAANP
;
A
#
# COMPACT_ATOMS: atom_id res chain seq x y z
N MET A 1 7.13 51.69 -23.56
CA MET A 1 7.69 50.58 -22.73
C MET A 1 6.66 49.85 -21.89
N ALA A 2 5.49 50.40 -21.59
CA ALA A 2 4.44 49.71 -20.78
C ALA A 2 3.76 48.53 -21.49
N TRP A 3 3.61 48.58 -22.80
CA TRP A 3 2.90 47.56 -23.57
C TRP A 3 3.64 46.19 -23.60
N TYR A 4 4.95 46.18 -23.60
CA TYR A 4 5.74 44.95 -23.56
C TYR A 4 5.71 44.24 -22.17
N SER A 5 5.48 44.98 -21.09
CA SER A 5 5.33 44.42 -19.76
C SER A 5 3.99 43.70 -19.54
N GLU A 6 2.91 44.23 -20.14
CA GLU A 6 1.57 43.63 -20.03
C GLU A 6 1.42 42.39 -20.90
N VAL A 7 1.99 42.38 -22.11
CA VAL A 7 2.01 41.19 -22.97
C VAL A 7 2.86 40.07 -22.34
N GLY A 8 3.96 40.44 -21.69
CA GLY A 8 4.81 39.49 -20.97
C GLY A 8 4.13 38.83 -19.74
N SER A 9 3.31 39.63 -19.03
CA SER A 9 2.52 39.12 -17.90
C SER A 9 1.38 38.22 -18.36
N TRP A 10 0.67 38.59 -19.40
CA TRP A 10 -0.43 37.83 -20.00
C TRP A 10 0.03 36.49 -20.61
N VAL A 11 1.18 36.50 -21.30
CA VAL A 11 1.80 35.28 -21.83
C VAL A 11 2.31 34.37 -20.70
N ARG A 12 2.85 34.93 -19.61
CA ARG A 12 3.24 34.17 -18.41
C ARG A 12 2.02 33.57 -17.69
N GLU A 13 0.91 34.30 -17.63
CA GLU A 13 -0.31 33.85 -16.98
C GLU A 13 -1.01 32.73 -17.76
N LYS A 14 -1.03 32.84 -19.12
CA LYS A 14 -1.58 31.78 -19.98
C LYS A 14 -0.64 30.58 -20.21
N LEU A 15 0.66 30.77 -20.11
CA LEU A 15 1.67 29.71 -20.22
C LEU A 15 2.20 29.24 -18.86
N ASN A 16 1.59 29.69 -17.76
CA ASN A 16 2.00 29.23 -16.44
C ASN A 16 1.57 27.77 -16.23
N PRO A 17 2.46 26.80 -16.45
CA PRO A 17 2.11 25.38 -16.28
C PRO A 17 1.70 25.06 -14.83
N ALA A 18 2.06 25.92 -13.87
CA ALA A 18 1.70 25.76 -12.47
C ALA A 18 0.18 25.70 -12.25
N GLN A 19 -0.63 26.54 -12.94
CA GLN A 19 -2.08 26.50 -12.80
C GLN A 19 -2.70 25.22 -13.39
N VAL A 20 -2.13 24.69 -14.47
CA VAL A 20 -2.57 23.43 -15.07
C VAL A 20 -2.18 22.23 -14.17
N TRP A 21 -1.05 22.35 -13.47
CA TRP A 21 -0.58 21.31 -12.55
C TRP A 21 -1.34 21.28 -11.23
N ILE A 22 -1.69 22.45 -10.66
CA ILE A 22 -2.48 22.55 -9.43
C ILE A 22 -3.83 21.82 -9.59
N ALA A 23 -4.47 21.96 -10.73
CA ALA A 23 -5.75 21.29 -11.02
C ALA A 23 -5.62 19.77 -11.18
N ARG A 24 -4.42 19.25 -11.51
CA ARG A 24 -4.15 17.81 -11.65
C ARG A 24 -3.59 17.15 -10.40
N GLU A 25 -3.06 17.93 -9.47
CA GLU A 25 -2.41 17.41 -8.26
C GLU A 25 -3.31 17.39 -7.02
N GLN A 26 -4.61 17.62 -7.21
CA GLN A 26 -5.61 17.44 -6.19
C GLN A 26 -5.99 15.96 -6.09
N GLY A 27 -5.45 15.27 -5.10
CA GLY A 27 -5.81 13.91 -4.71
C GLY A 27 -5.73 12.85 -5.82
N SER A 28 -5.64 11.61 -5.49
CA SER A 28 -5.68 10.52 -6.47
C SER A 28 -7.10 10.41 -7.05
N PHE A 29 -7.35 11.11 -8.14
CA PHE A 29 -8.61 10.99 -8.86
C PHE A 29 -8.61 9.78 -9.75
N ILE A 30 -9.30 8.75 -9.33
CA ILE A 30 -9.83 7.77 -10.25
C ILE A 30 -10.78 8.50 -11.18
N ASN A 31 -10.46 8.46 -12.46
CA ASN A 31 -11.19 9.13 -13.53
C ASN A 31 -12.71 8.87 -13.43
N THR A 32 -13.49 9.91 -13.44
CA THR A 32 -14.83 10.16 -12.93
C THR A 32 -16.00 9.37 -13.52
N ASN A 33 -15.80 8.37 -14.37
CA ASN A 33 -16.92 7.64 -14.97
C ASN A 33 -17.27 6.30 -14.32
N THR A 34 -16.59 5.90 -13.25
CA THR A 34 -17.01 4.82 -12.32
C THR A 34 -16.12 4.91 -11.07
N SER A 35 -16.41 5.56 -10.28
CA SER A 35 -16.68 6.11 -8.99
C SER A 35 -16.34 5.21 -7.80
N ILE A 36 -15.12 4.67 -7.74
CA ILE A 36 -14.54 4.24 -6.47
C ILE A 36 -13.18 4.91 -6.30
N THR A 37 -13.00 5.69 -5.24
CA THR A 37 -11.68 6.25 -4.86
C THR A 37 -10.84 5.17 -4.20
N TYR A 38 -9.52 5.35 -4.09
CA TYR A 38 -8.67 4.37 -3.39
C TYR A 38 -9.02 4.25 -1.91
N THR A 39 -9.43 5.33 -1.27
CA THR A 39 -9.99 5.30 0.09
C THR A 39 -11.26 4.44 0.16
N GLN A 40 -12.20 4.64 -0.77
CA GLN A 40 -13.40 3.81 -0.83
C GLN A 40 -13.08 2.36 -1.19
N ALA A 41 -12.09 2.12 -2.03
CA ALA A 41 -11.63 0.77 -2.34
C ALA A 41 -11.02 0.09 -1.11
N PHE A 42 -10.26 0.84 -0.31
CA PHE A 42 -9.74 0.37 0.97
C PHE A 42 -10.86 0.01 1.96
N ASP A 43 -11.93 0.81 2.00
CA ASP A 43 -13.06 0.57 2.91
C ASP A 43 -13.97 -0.58 2.46
N LYS A 44 -14.10 -0.81 1.13
CA LYS A 44 -15.11 -1.71 0.55
C LYS A 44 -14.57 -3.02 -0.01
N LEU A 45 -13.31 -3.05 -0.44
CA LEU A 45 -12.70 -4.23 -1.05
C LEU A 45 -11.74 -4.91 -0.08
N GLU A 46 -12.08 -6.13 0.32
CA GLU A 46 -11.31 -6.92 1.29
C GLU A 46 -9.83 -7.05 0.88
N THR A 47 -9.57 -7.35 -0.37
CA THR A 47 -8.21 -7.54 -0.90
C THR A 47 -7.37 -6.26 -0.82
N VAL A 48 -7.97 -5.10 -1.13
CA VAL A 48 -7.29 -3.80 -1.03
C VAL A 48 -7.01 -3.50 0.44
N ASN A 49 -8.03 -3.66 1.31
CA ASN A 49 -7.89 -3.46 2.74
C ASN A 49 -6.78 -4.33 3.33
N ARG A 50 -6.81 -5.62 3.03
CA ARG A 50 -5.84 -6.58 3.55
C ARG A 50 -4.43 -6.29 3.07
N GLY A 51 -4.25 -6.03 1.76
CA GLY A 51 -2.95 -5.72 1.18
C GLY A 51 -2.35 -4.42 1.74
N VAL A 52 -3.14 -3.37 1.86
CA VAL A 52 -2.70 -2.09 2.46
C VAL A 52 -2.34 -2.28 3.93
N ASN A 53 -3.21 -2.96 4.72
CA ASN A 53 -2.95 -3.20 6.14
C ASN A 53 -1.69 -4.04 6.39
N MET A 54 -1.37 -4.99 5.52
CA MET A 54 -0.10 -5.74 5.61
C MET A 54 1.11 -4.82 5.49
N ILE A 55 1.11 -3.91 4.52
CA ILE A 55 2.21 -2.95 4.33
C ILE A 55 2.28 -2.00 5.53
N VAL A 56 1.15 -1.42 5.89
CA VAL A 56 1.05 -0.44 7.00
C VAL A 56 1.52 -1.06 8.31
N SER A 57 1.02 -2.25 8.66
CA SER A 57 1.41 -2.95 9.89
C SER A 57 2.90 -3.30 9.91
N ALA A 58 3.45 -3.78 8.78
CA ALA A 58 4.86 -4.10 8.68
C ALA A 58 5.75 -2.86 8.81
N CYS A 59 5.38 -1.73 8.18
CA CYS A 59 6.11 -0.47 8.30
C CYS A 59 5.99 0.15 9.70
N SER A 60 4.82 0.07 10.31
CA SER A 60 4.52 0.74 11.59
C SER A 60 5.09 0.00 12.80
N SER A 61 5.34 -1.30 12.67
CA SER A 61 5.90 -2.13 13.74
C SER A 61 7.40 -1.92 13.98
N LEU A 62 8.09 -1.27 13.04
CA LEU A 62 9.54 -1.09 13.12
C LEU A 62 9.88 0.25 13.74
N ASP A 63 10.79 0.23 14.71
CA ASP A 63 11.38 1.42 15.30
C ASP A 63 12.52 1.97 14.44
N TYR A 64 12.94 3.18 14.74
CA TYR A 64 14.04 3.87 14.07
C TYR A 64 15.18 4.11 15.04
N ASP A 65 16.40 3.74 14.64
CA ASP A 65 17.61 4.11 15.35
C ASP A 65 18.09 5.46 14.84
N VAL A 66 18.18 6.43 15.75
CA VAL A 66 18.67 7.78 15.46
C VAL A 66 20.12 7.86 15.92
N LYS A 67 21.03 7.80 14.96
CA LYS A 67 22.48 7.86 15.16
C LYS A 67 23.00 9.29 15.20
N ASP A 68 24.29 9.44 15.15
CA ASP A 68 24.96 10.73 15.22
C ASP A 68 24.59 11.65 14.05
N LYS A 69 24.86 12.93 14.22
CA LYS A 69 24.55 13.96 13.23
C LYS A 69 25.36 13.75 11.97
N LYS A 70 24.67 13.59 10.84
CA LYS A 70 25.27 13.32 9.52
C LYS A 70 25.57 14.59 8.73
N MET A 71 24.85 15.69 9.00
CA MET A 71 25.01 16.98 8.33
C MET A 71 25.17 18.12 9.35
N GLU A 72 26.25 18.91 9.19
CA GLU A 72 26.40 20.17 9.91
C GLU A 72 25.58 21.27 9.23
N GLY A 73 25.01 22.17 10.03
CA GLY A 73 24.29 23.34 9.50
C GLY A 73 22.79 23.17 9.27
N VAL A 74 22.21 22.02 9.53
CA VAL A 74 20.74 21.86 9.56
C VAL A 74 20.20 22.43 10.86
N THR A 75 19.35 23.46 10.77
CA THR A 75 19.02 24.36 11.87
C THR A 75 17.76 24.03 12.65
N ASN A 76 17.12 22.86 12.42
CA ASN A 76 15.85 22.56 13.12
C ASN A 76 15.99 22.26 14.61
N GLY A 77 17.17 22.43 15.19
CA GLY A 77 17.41 22.55 16.64
C GLY A 77 17.08 21.34 17.52
N VAL A 78 16.61 20.25 16.93
CA VAL A 78 16.20 19.04 17.66
C VAL A 78 17.42 18.29 18.17
N ARG A 79 17.36 17.83 19.42
CA ARG A 79 18.38 16.92 19.98
C ARG A 79 18.07 15.49 19.56
N GLN A 80 19.11 14.67 19.37
CA GLN A 80 19.01 13.25 19.00
C GLN A 80 17.99 12.49 19.87
N LYS A 81 18.07 12.64 21.21
CA LYS A 81 17.13 12.00 22.14
C LYS A 81 15.67 12.43 21.92
N THR A 82 15.44 13.70 21.61
CA THR A 82 14.09 14.23 21.34
C THR A 82 13.58 13.66 20.01
N LEU A 83 14.42 13.62 18.97
CA LEU A 83 14.02 13.02 17.70
C LEU A 83 13.70 11.52 17.84
N ASN A 84 14.51 10.79 18.60
CA ASN A 84 14.21 9.39 18.93
C ASN A 84 12.86 9.24 19.64
N GLN A 85 12.55 10.10 20.59
CA GLN A 85 11.24 10.09 21.27
C GLN A 85 10.09 10.41 20.32
N LEU A 86 10.25 11.37 19.40
CA LEU A 86 9.24 11.73 18.42
C LEU A 86 8.97 10.59 17.43
N LEU A 87 10.00 9.86 17.02
CA LEU A 87 9.84 8.78 16.03
C LEU A 87 9.33 7.47 16.64
N ASN A 88 9.75 7.15 17.90
CA ASN A 88 9.54 5.82 18.48
C ASN A 88 8.56 5.78 19.65
N PHE A 89 8.21 6.91 20.24
CA PHE A 89 7.34 6.93 21.40
C PHE A 89 6.11 7.81 21.23
N ALA A 90 6.28 9.13 21.11
CA ALA A 90 5.16 10.06 20.99
C ALA A 90 5.53 11.23 20.06
N PRO A 91 5.03 11.23 18.82
CA PRO A 91 5.24 12.32 17.87
C PRO A 91 4.56 13.62 18.33
N ASN A 92 3.42 13.51 19.01
CA ASN A 92 2.62 14.60 19.53
C ASN A 92 1.80 14.14 20.74
N PRO A 93 1.16 15.07 21.50
CA PRO A 93 0.41 14.71 22.71
C PRO A 93 -0.84 13.84 22.49
N HIS A 94 -1.27 13.65 21.23
CA HIS A 94 -2.54 13.01 20.91
C HIS A 94 -2.39 11.60 20.31
N GLN A 95 -1.16 11.20 19.91
CA GLN A 95 -0.93 9.96 19.19
C GLN A 95 0.27 9.21 19.73
N SER A 96 0.17 7.88 19.79
CA SER A 96 1.34 7.01 19.94
C SER A 96 2.18 7.01 18.64
N ALA A 97 3.44 6.61 18.73
CA ALA A 97 4.28 6.48 17.55
C ALA A 97 3.70 5.45 16.55
N GLN A 98 3.10 4.39 17.06
CA GLN A 98 2.47 3.37 16.21
C GLN A 98 1.24 3.90 15.47
N ASP A 99 0.33 4.61 16.15
CA ASP A 99 -0.85 5.22 15.52
C ASP A 99 -0.45 6.24 14.46
N PHE A 100 0.55 7.06 14.78
CA PHE A 100 1.10 8.03 13.86
C PHE A 100 1.68 7.34 12.62
N ARG A 101 2.52 6.30 12.79
CA ARG A 101 3.09 5.51 11.70
C ARG A 101 2.01 4.82 10.87
N ASN A 102 0.96 4.27 11.49
CA ASN A 102 -0.18 3.70 10.79
C ASN A 102 -0.83 4.72 9.84
N ASN A 103 -1.08 5.94 10.33
CA ASN A 103 -1.72 6.98 9.53
C ASN A 103 -0.83 7.44 8.36
N ILE A 104 0.46 7.67 8.58
CA ILE A 104 1.37 8.16 7.55
C ILE A 104 1.62 7.10 6.46
N PHE A 105 1.78 5.83 6.83
CA PHE A 105 1.98 4.77 5.85
C PHE A 105 0.69 4.40 5.11
N THR A 106 -0.47 4.56 5.73
CA THR A 106 -1.76 4.45 5.03
C THR A 106 -1.86 5.50 3.92
N ASP A 107 -1.58 6.76 4.22
CA ASP A 107 -1.55 7.83 3.22
C ASP A 107 -0.49 7.56 2.14
N PHE A 108 0.67 7.03 2.53
CA PHE A 108 1.71 6.70 1.55
C PHE A 108 1.25 5.65 0.54
N VAL A 109 0.55 4.62 0.98
CA VAL A 109 0.08 3.56 0.08
C VAL A 109 -1.11 4.03 -0.76
N LEU A 110 -2.07 4.74 -0.14
CA LEU A 110 -3.30 5.18 -0.80
C LEU A 110 -3.10 6.40 -1.69
N GLU A 111 -2.28 7.37 -1.29
CA GLU A 111 -2.09 8.65 -1.97
C GLU A 111 -0.68 8.83 -2.57
N GLY A 112 0.26 7.96 -2.22
CA GLY A 112 1.66 8.05 -2.65
C GLY A 112 2.44 9.18 -2.00
N ASN A 113 1.92 9.78 -0.93
CA ASN A 113 2.51 10.96 -0.30
C ASN A 113 2.34 10.92 1.21
N ILE A 114 3.36 11.42 1.94
CA ILE A 114 3.27 11.73 3.37
C ILE A 114 3.63 13.19 3.54
N PHE A 115 2.84 13.93 4.29
CA PHE A 115 3.13 15.30 4.70
C PHE A 115 3.17 15.36 6.22
N LEU A 116 4.33 15.76 6.77
CA LEU A 116 4.52 15.94 8.19
C LEU A 116 4.81 17.41 8.46
N TYR A 117 4.09 17.98 9.39
CA TYR A 117 4.35 19.32 9.91
C TYR A 117 5.11 19.23 11.22
N TYR A 118 6.22 19.96 11.31
CA TYR A 118 7.00 20.09 12.54
C TYR A 118 6.83 21.50 13.12
N ASP A 119 6.28 21.62 14.32
CA ASP A 119 6.02 22.90 14.99
C ASP A 119 7.21 23.43 15.81
N GLY A 120 8.36 22.73 15.76
CA GLY A 120 9.54 23.01 16.59
C GLY A 120 9.65 22.10 17.80
N VAL A 121 8.58 21.39 18.19
CA VAL A 121 8.52 20.46 19.35
C VAL A 121 7.91 19.12 18.95
N HIS A 122 6.85 19.11 18.15
CA HIS A 122 6.04 17.94 17.82
C HIS A 122 5.94 17.73 16.30
N LEU A 123 5.68 16.48 15.94
CA LEU A 123 5.37 16.07 14.56
C LEU A 123 3.88 15.80 14.41
N TYR A 124 3.27 16.39 13.39
CA TYR A 124 1.86 16.20 13.05
C TYR A 124 1.73 15.65 11.64
N HIS A 125 0.90 14.66 11.45
CA HIS A 125 0.53 14.16 10.14
C HIS A 125 -0.56 15.04 9.52
N LEU A 126 -0.34 15.48 8.28
CA LEU A 126 -1.33 16.18 7.47
C LEU A 126 -1.86 15.20 6.41
N PRO A 127 -3.16 14.82 6.47
CA PRO A 127 -3.74 13.91 5.49
C PRO A 127 -3.49 14.35 4.04
N ALA A 128 -2.86 13.48 3.25
CA ALA A 128 -2.34 13.81 1.92
C ALA A 128 -3.44 14.26 0.94
N ALA A 129 -4.66 13.75 1.09
CA ALA A 129 -5.81 14.15 0.30
C ALA A 129 -6.23 15.63 0.52
N LYS A 130 -5.82 16.23 1.64
CA LYS A 130 -6.16 17.60 2.01
C LYS A 130 -5.02 18.60 1.79
N VAL A 131 -3.86 18.15 1.34
CA VAL A 131 -2.69 19.01 1.06
C VAL A 131 -2.59 19.29 -0.42
N GLN A 132 -2.52 20.56 -0.77
CA GLN A 132 -2.23 21.06 -2.11
C GLN A 132 -0.80 21.61 -2.13
N ILE A 133 -0.09 21.37 -3.22
CA ILE A 133 1.27 21.85 -3.44
C ILE A 133 1.20 22.99 -4.45
N GLU A 134 1.57 24.19 -4.04
CA GLU A 134 1.73 25.30 -4.96
C GLU A 134 3.21 25.38 -5.39
N THR A 135 3.41 25.33 -6.70
CA THR A 135 4.74 25.22 -7.30
C THR A 135 5.24 26.58 -7.77
N ASP A 136 6.54 26.79 -7.66
CA ASP A 136 7.24 27.94 -8.20
C ASP A 136 8.38 27.46 -9.12
N PRO A 137 8.48 27.97 -10.35
CA PRO A 137 9.55 27.59 -11.27
C PRO A 137 10.97 27.83 -10.74
N LYS A 138 11.16 28.76 -9.81
CA LYS A 138 12.47 29.10 -9.27
C LYS A 138 12.82 28.31 -8.00
N THR A 139 11.85 28.16 -7.10
CA THR A 139 12.06 27.55 -5.78
C THR A 139 11.52 26.12 -5.70
N PHE A 140 10.99 25.60 -6.80
CA PHE A 140 10.38 24.28 -6.95
C PHE A 140 9.02 24.17 -6.24
N VAL A 141 8.94 24.42 -4.93
CA VAL A 141 7.70 24.50 -4.15
C VAL A 141 7.60 25.88 -3.54
N ALA A 142 6.51 26.59 -3.82
CA ALA A 142 6.23 27.89 -3.23
C ALA A 142 5.73 27.74 -1.79
N HIS A 143 4.70 26.95 -1.62
CA HIS A 143 4.14 26.61 -0.30
C HIS A 143 3.20 25.39 -0.37
N TYR A 144 2.87 24.87 0.81
CA TYR A 144 1.86 23.82 0.99
C TYR A 144 0.59 24.43 1.58
N ARG A 145 -0.56 24.09 1.00
CA ARG A 145 -1.85 24.55 1.48
C ARG A 145 -2.66 23.38 2.04
N TYR A 146 -3.06 23.48 3.28
CA TYR A 146 -3.87 22.49 3.96
C TYR A 146 -5.29 22.97 4.18
N ASN A 147 -6.30 22.15 3.87
CA ASN A 147 -7.73 22.48 4.00
C ASN A 147 -8.09 23.86 3.36
N ILE A 148 -7.44 24.22 2.24
CA ILE A 148 -7.68 25.47 1.48
C ILE A 148 -7.19 26.73 2.22
N THR A 149 -7.22 26.78 3.55
CA THR A 149 -7.02 27.98 4.36
C THR A 149 -5.66 28.10 5.02
N VAL A 150 -5.06 26.99 5.43
CA VAL A 150 -3.78 26.99 6.17
C VAL A 150 -2.63 26.84 5.20
N VAL A 151 -1.68 27.76 5.25
CA VAL A 151 -0.51 27.77 4.38
C VAL A 151 0.75 27.53 5.19
N PHE A 152 1.55 26.57 4.75
CA PHE A 152 2.84 26.23 5.34
C PHE A 152 3.97 26.53 4.39
N LYS A 153 5.10 26.95 4.91
CA LYS A 153 6.32 27.13 4.13
C LYS A 153 6.96 25.78 3.79
N PRO A 154 7.78 25.70 2.74
CA PRO A 154 8.46 24.47 2.38
C PRO A 154 9.40 23.91 3.46
N ASP A 155 9.95 24.78 4.31
CA ASP A 155 10.83 24.41 5.43
C ASP A 155 10.10 23.90 6.67
N GLU A 156 8.79 24.08 6.76
CA GLU A 156 7.95 23.59 7.86
C GLU A 156 7.39 22.18 7.60
N ILE A 157 7.46 21.71 6.35
CA ILE A 157 6.85 20.44 5.93
C ILE A 157 7.91 19.43 5.49
N ILE A 158 7.86 18.24 6.06
CA ILE A 158 8.59 17.08 5.56
C ILE A 158 7.67 16.38 4.58
N HIS A 159 8.00 16.45 3.28
CA HIS A 159 7.23 15.80 2.23
C HIS A 159 7.98 14.56 1.73
N ILE A 160 7.37 13.40 1.91
CA ILE A 160 7.84 12.11 1.41
C ILE A 160 6.89 11.67 0.30
N LYS A 161 7.45 11.33 -0.86
CA LYS A 161 6.66 10.94 -2.04
C LYS A 161 7.12 9.61 -2.61
N ASP A 162 6.18 8.83 -3.11
CA ASP A 162 6.48 7.64 -3.89
C ASP A 162 6.78 8.01 -5.34
N LEU A 163 7.20 7.03 -6.14
CA LEU A 163 7.52 7.23 -7.54
C LEU A 163 6.28 7.72 -8.30
N SER A 164 6.48 8.72 -9.13
CA SER A 164 5.45 9.22 -10.05
C SER A 164 6.05 9.41 -11.43
N SER A 165 5.35 8.93 -12.46
CA SER A 165 5.71 9.17 -13.86
C SER A 165 5.08 10.47 -14.41
N THR A 166 4.12 11.05 -13.70
CA THR A 166 3.31 12.18 -14.16
C THR A 166 3.66 13.50 -13.47
N SER A 167 4.19 13.45 -12.26
CA SER A 167 4.55 14.64 -11.48
C SER A 167 5.90 14.47 -10.79
N ILE A 168 6.69 15.53 -10.78
CA ILE A 168 7.91 15.62 -9.99
C ILE A 168 7.65 16.16 -8.58
N TYR A 169 6.49 16.76 -8.36
CA TYR A 169 6.11 17.40 -7.11
C TYR A 169 5.38 16.45 -6.17
N ARG A 170 4.50 15.60 -6.71
CA ARG A 170 3.64 14.71 -5.95
C ARG A 170 3.88 13.25 -6.35
N GLY A 171 3.90 12.37 -5.37
CA GLY A 171 3.95 10.93 -5.58
C GLY A 171 2.62 10.37 -6.07
N THR A 172 2.66 9.17 -6.60
CA THR A 172 1.50 8.45 -7.13
C THR A 172 1.18 7.26 -6.25
N SER A 173 -0.12 7.02 -5.99
CA SER A 173 -0.59 5.84 -5.27
C SER A 173 -0.08 4.54 -5.88
N ARG A 174 0.31 3.59 -5.06
CA ARG A 174 0.67 2.23 -5.51
C ARG A 174 -0.52 1.48 -6.12
N LEU A 175 -1.74 1.85 -5.76
CA LEU A 175 -2.97 1.28 -6.31
C LEU A 175 -3.26 1.76 -7.74
N GLN A 176 -2.58 2.80 -8.24
CA GLN A 176 -2.85 3.34 -9.58
C GLN A 176 -2.60 2.30 -10.69
N SER A 177 -1.59 1.47 -10.56
CA SER A 177 -1.32 0.40 -11.53
C SER A 177 -2.40 -0.69 -11.53
N ALA A 178 -3.11 -0.86 -10.41
CA ALA A 178 -4.21 -1.80 -10.23
C ALA A 178 -5.60 -1.19 -10.49
N ASP A 179 -5.71 0.09 -10.80
CA ASP A 179 -6.97 0.84 -10.92
C ASP A 179 -8.05 0.08 -11.73
N ARG A 180 -7.68 -0.47 -12.88
CA ARG A 180 -8.60 -1.27 -13.70
C ARG A 180 -9.08 -2.53 -12.97
N ASN A 181 -8.18 -3.23 -12.27
CA ASN A 181 -8.53 -4.47 -11.56
C ASN A 181 -9.43 -4.16 -10.36
N ILE A 182 -9.19 -3.07 -9.64
CA ILE A 182 -10.02 -2.57 -8.54
C ILE A 182 -11.44 -2.28 -9.04
N LYS A 183 -11.57 -1.55 -10.15
CA LYS A 183 -12.87 -1.23 -10.75
C LYS A 183 -13.63 -2.47 -11.23
N ILE A 184 -12.96 -3.42 -11.85
CA ILE A 184 -13.57 -4.67 -12.29
C ILE A 184 -14.04 -5.47 -11.08
N LEU A 185 -13.18 -5.68 -10.09
CA LEU A 185 -13.52 -6.41 -8.87
C LEU A 185 -14.73 -5.80 -8.16
N TYR A 186 -14.73 -4.47 -7.98
CA TYR A 186 -15.85 -3.76 -7.38
C TYR A 186 -17.17 -3.97 -8.15
N LYS A 187 -17.12 -3.88 -9.49
CA LYS A 187 -18.29 -4.12 -10.33
C LYS A 187 -18.78 -5.57 -10.27
N MET A 188 -17.86 -6.53 -10.20
CA MET A 188 -18.22 -7.95 -10.08
C MET A 188 -18.92 -8.22 -8.75
N GLN A 189 -18.39 -7.70 -7.64
CA GLN A 189 -19.01 -7.83 -6.33
C GLN A 189 -20.37 -7.11 -6.27
N THR A 190 -20.46 -5.89 -6.83
CA THR A 190 -21.74 -5.16 -6.91
C THR A 190 -22.77 -5.92 -7.77
N PHE A 191 -22.34 -6.52 -8.88
CA PHE A 191 -23.23 -7.35 -9.69
C PHE A 191 -23.72 -8.58 -8.92
N GLN A 192 -22.84 -9.27 -8.19
CA GLN A 192 -23.22 -10.41 -7.36
C GLN A 192 -24.20 -9.98 -6.26
N GLU A 193 -23.94 -8.88 -5.57
CA GLU A 193 -24.83 -8.31 -4.56
C GLU A 193 -26.23 -8.05 -5.13
N GLN A 194 -26.31 -7.31 -6.23
CA GLN A 194 -27.57 -7.01 -6.91
C GLN A 194 -28.29 -8.28 -7.42
N PHE A 195 -27.54 -9.25 -7.91
CA PHE A 195 -28.11 -10.52 -8.35
C PHE A 195 -28.77 -11.27 -7.20
N PHE A 196 -28.11 -11.35 -6.05
CA PHE A 196 -28.69 -11.98 -4.86
C PHE A 196 -29.84 -11.16 -4.27
N GLU A 197 -29.75 -9.83 -4.26
CA GLU A 197 -30.86 -8.95 -3.85
C GLU A 197 -32.10 -9.14 -4.74
N ASN A 198 -31.90 -9.38 -6.02
CA ASN A 198 -32.98 -9.66 -6.98
C ASN A 198 -33.46 -11.14 -6.98
N GLY A 199 -33.05 -11.93 -5.98
CA GLY A 199 -33.52 -13.31 -5.80
C GLY A 199 -32.83 -14.33 -6.71
N ALA A 200 -31.62 -14.02 -7.17
CA ALA A 200 -30.83 -14.89 -8.05
C ALA A 200 -31.56 -15.27 -9.37
N VAL A 201 -32.44 -14.39 -9.83
CA VAL A 201 -33.11 -14.53 -11.13
C VAL A 201 -32.46 -13.54 -12.10
N ALA A 202 -31.70 -14.06 -13.06
CA ALA A 202 -31.31 -13.27 -14.21
C ALA A 202 -32.58 -12.83 -14.94
N GLY A 203 -32.60 -11.60 -15.45
CA GLY A 203 -33.78 -10.96 -15.99
C GLY A 203 -34.72 -11.89 -16.77
N LEU A 204 -35.92 -12.09 -16.29
CA LEU A 204 -36.89 -12.95 -16.97
C LEU A 204 -37.34 -12.25 -18.24
N ILE A 205 -37.10 -12.88 -19.37
CA ILE A 205 -37.70 -12.45 -20.64
C ILE A 205 -39.03 -13.13 -20.81
N LEU A 206 -40.07 -12.30 -20.89
CA LEU A 206 -41.41 -12.81 -21.27
C LEU A 206 -41.65 -12.53 -22.73
N THR A 207 -41.97 -13.56 -23.45
CA THR A 207 -42.41 -13.47 -24.86
C THR A 207 -43.92 -13.57 -24.93
N SER A 208 -44.56 -12.83 -25.81
CA SER A 208 -46.00 -12.89 -26.09
C SER A 208 -46.19 -13.17 -27.60
N GLU A 209 -47.12 -14.05 -27.89
CA GLU A 209 -47.55 -14.32 -29.28
C GLU A 209 -48.36 -13.15 -29.86
N ASN A 210 -48.95 -12.32 -29.00
CA ASN A 210 -49.73 -11.16 -29.39
C ASN A 210 -48.97 -9.86 -29.12
N THR A 211 -49.15 -8.84 -29.94
CA THR A 211 -48.58 -7.51 -29.71
C THR A 211 -49.27 -6.85 -28.54
N LEU A 212 -48.50 -6.65 -27.42
CA LEU A 212 -48.98 -5.95 -26.25
C LEU A 212 -48.84 -4.44 -26.42
N SER A 213 -49.85 -3.68 -25.99
CA SER A 213 -49.74 -2.24 -25.89
C SER A 213 -48.70 -1.83 -24.82
N GLN A 214 -48.11 -0.62 -24.92
CA GLN A 214 -47.15 -0.15 -23.95
C GLN A 214 -47.71 -0.15 -22.54
N VAL A 215 -48.96 0.27 -22.36
CA VAL A 215 -49.67 0.27 -21.07
C VAL A 215 -49.77 -1.14 -20.48
N ALA A 216 -50.04 -2.15 -21.33
CA ALA A 216 -50.09 -3.54 -20.87
C ALA A 216 -48.68 -4.05 -20.46
N LYS A 217 -47.65 -3.69 -21.18
CA LYS A 217 -46.22 -4.02 -20.82
C LYS A 217 -45.86 -3.40 -19.47
N ASP A 218 -46.09 -2.10 -19.29
CA ASP A 218 -45.75 -1.38 -18.07
C ASP A 218 -46.53 -1.92 -16.85
N ARG A 219 -47.82 -2.25 -17.05
CA ARG A 219 -48.66 -2.89 -16.01
C ARG A 219 -48.13 -4.28 -15.63
N THR A 220 -47.68 -5.07 -16.60
CA THR A 220 -47.10 -6.39 -16.36
C THR A 220 -45.81 -6.30 -15.57
N ILE A 221 -44.94 -5.37 -15.95
CA ILE A 221 -43.65 -5.10 -15.24
C ILE A 221 -43.96 -4.62 -13.80
N ALA A 222 -44.89 -3.67 -13.63
CA ALA A 222 -45.24 -3.15 -12.32
C ALA A 222 -45.82 -4.25 -11.39
N ASN A 223 -46.73 -5.07 -11.93
CA ASN A 223 -47.31 -6.21 -11.18
C ASN A 223 -46.24 -7.27 -10.85
N TRP A 224 -45.29 -7.50 -11.76
CA TRP A 224 -44.15 -8.38 -11.51
C TRP A 224 -43.31 -7.87 -10.36
N SER A 225 -42.86 -6.61 -10.45
CA SER A 225 -42.02 -5.98 -9.42
C SER A 225 -42.71 -5.94 -8.04
N ALA A 226 -44.03 -5.68 -8.01
CA ALA A 226 -44.80 -5.62 -6.76
C ALA A 226 -44.99 -6.98 -6.09
N LYS A 227 -45.19 -8.05 -6.86
CA LYS A 227 -45.55 -9.38 -6.31
C LYS A 227 -44.36 -10.33 -6.16
N TYR A 228 -43.34 -10.19 -7.02
CA TYR A 228 -42.27 -11.18 -7.19
C TYR A 228 -40.89 -10.61 -6.94
N SER A 229 -40.76 -9.33 -6.56
CA SER A 229 -39.47 -8.81 -6.10
C SER A 229 -39.04 -9.52 -4.79
N PRO A 230 -37.76 -9.70 -4.54
CA PRO A 230 -37.24 -10.41 -3.37
C PRO A 230 -37.74 -9.85 -2.05
N LYS A 231 -37.97 -8.54 -1.99
CA LYS A 231 -38.54 -7.85 -0.81
C LYS A 231 -40.02 -8.29 -0.48
N ASN A 232 -40.73 -8.81 -1.46
CA ASN A 232 -42.16 -9.10 -1.33
C ASN A 232 -42.53 -10.61 -1.35
N GLY A 233 -41.55 -11.48 -1.19
CA GLY A 233 -41.76 -12.92 -1.10
C GLY A 233 -41.38 -13.68 -2.38
N ALA A 234 -40.09 -13.80 -2.60
CA ALA A 234 -39.52 -14.64 -3.64
C ALA A 234 -40.08 -16.07 -3.60
N ARG A 235 -40.35 -16.64 -4.79
CA ARG A 235 -40.85 -18.01 -5.02
C ARG A 235 -42.37 -18.22 -4.91
N LYS A 236 -43.20 -17.19 -5.03
CA LYS A 236 -44.62 -17.40 -5.23
C LYS A 236 -44.84 -17.91 -6.66
N PRO A 237 -45.75 -18.89 -6.86
CA PRO A 237 -46.09 -19.34 -8.19
C PRO A 237 -46.72 -18.21 -9.00
N MET A 238 -46.24 -18.02 -10.23
CA MET A 238 -46.74 -17.01 -11.15
C MET A 238 -47.67 -17.66 -12.17
N ILE A 239 -48.83 -17.04 -12.36
CA ILE A 239 -49.75 -17.43 -13.45
C ILE A 239 -49.55 -16.43 -14.57
N LEU A 240 -49.16 -16.93 -15.73
CA LEU A 240 -49.03 -16.17 -16.96
C LEU A 240 -50.33 -16.40 -17.79
N ASP A 241 -50.93 -15.30 -18.18
CA ASP A 241 -52.11 -15.29 -19.06
C ASP A 241 -51.80 -14.56 -20.38
N SER A 242 -52.80 -14.45 -21.27
CA SER A 242 -52.72 -13.67 -22.49
C SER A 242 -51.57 -14.10 -23.44
N GLY A 243 -51.21 -15.38 -23.44
CA GLY A 243 -50.16 -15.91 -24.32
C GLY A 243 -48.73 -15.51 -23.92
N LEU A 244 -48.53 -15.03 -22.72
CA LEU A 244 -47.18 -14.77 -22.16
C LEU A 244 -46.51 -16.11 -21.82
N LYS A 245 -45.32 -16.31 -22.35
CA LYS A 245 -44.48 -17.48 -22.07
C LYS A 245 -43.10 -17.01 -21.60
N PRO A 246 -42.48 -17.67 -20.60
CA PRO A 246 -41.09 -17.39 -20.31
C PRO A 246 -40.23 -17.80 -21.56
N ALA A 247 -39.38 -16.91 -22.02
CA ALA A 247 -38.35 -17.29 -23.00
C ALA A 247 -37.39 -18.27 -22.34
N ALA A 248 -36.79 -19.13 -23.16
CA ALA A 248 -35.68 -19.96 -22.68
C ALA A 248 -34.63 -19.10 -21.99
N ASN A 249 -34.09 -19.56 -20.86
CA ASN A 249 -33.07 -18.84 -20.09
C ASN A 249 -31.93 -18.40 -21.01
N ILE A 250 -31.84 -17.10 -21.22
CA ILE A 250 -30.72 -16.46 -21.94
C ILE A 250 -29.59 -16.11 -20.97
N ALA A 251 -29.84 -16.28 -19.68
CA ALA A 251 -28.85 -15.99 -18.67
C ALA A 251 -27.85 -17.14 -18.56
N ASP A 252 -26.63 -16.86 -18.95
CA ASP A 252 -25.50 -17.71 -18.63
C ASP A 252 -25.50 -17.99 -17.12
N SER A 253 -25.22 -19.23 -16.74
CA SER A 253 -25.11 -19.57 -15.32
C SER A 253 -23.91 -18.85 -14.71
N PHE A 254 -23.93 -18.59 -13.40
CA PHE A 254 -22.77 -18.04 -12.69
C PHE A 254 -21.49 -18.87 -12.90
N GLN A 255 -21.67 -20.18 -13.10
CA GLN A 255 -20.56 -21.09 -13.41
C GLN A 255 -19.97 -20.84 -14.81
N GLU A 256 -20.81 -20.50 -15.79
CA GLU A 256 -20.35 -20.15 -17.15
C GLU A 256 -19.61 -18.82 -17.21
N MET A 257 -19.93 -17.88 -16.31
CA MET A 257 -19.21 -16.60 -16.20
C MET A 257 -17.89 -16.69 -15.43
N ASP A 258 -17.56 -17.84 -14.85
CA ASP A 258 -16.29 -18.11 -14.12
C ASP A 258 -15.88 -16.99 -13.13
N PHE A 259 -16.88 -16.48 -12.37
CA PHE A 259 -16.64 -15.38 -11.45
C PHE A 259 -15.59 -15.68 -10.40
N ASP A 260 -15.52 -16.90 -9.87
CA ASP A 260 -14.59 -17.26 -8.79
C ASP A 260 -13.13 -17.17 -9.25
N THR A 261 -12.81 -17.72 -10.42
CA THR A 261 -11.46 -17.63 -10.99
C THR A 261 -11.10 -16.19 -11.36
N SER A 262 -12.08 -15.45 -11.86
CA SER A 262 -11.90 -14.05 -12.24
C SER A 262 -11.62 -13.18 -11.00
N ILE A 263 -12.39 -13.34 -9.92
CA ILE A 263 -12.19 -12.62 -8.64
C ILE A 263 -10.79 -12.93 -8.10
N LYS A 264 -10.40 -14.20 -7.95
CA LYS A 264 -9.05 -14.59 -7.49
C LYS A 264 -7.94 -14.01 -8.36
N THR A 265 -8.16 -13.95 -9.68
CA THR A 265 -7.19 -13.37 -10.60
C THR A 265 -7.03 -11.86 -10.38
N HIS A 266 -8.12 -11.12 -10.19
CA HIS A 266 -8.06 -9.68 -9.93
C HIS A 266 -7.49 -9.40 -8.53
N ASP A 267 -7.83 -10.19 -7.53
CA ASP A 267 -7.23 -10.12 -6.19
C ASP A 267 -5.71 -10.27 -6.25
N ALA A 268 -5.23 -11.31 -6.90
CA ALA A 268 -3.80 -11.55 -7.05
C ALA A 268 -3.08 -10.40 -7.81
N LYS A 269 -3.72 -9.79 -8.81
CA LYS A 269 -3.16 -8.64 -9.53
C LYS A 269 -3.09 -7.38 -8.67
N ILE A 270 -4.10 -7.13 -7.84
CA ILE A 270 -4.12 -6.01 -6.89
C ILE A 270 -3.00 -6.18 -5.87
N LEU A 271 -2.88 -7.36 -5.25
CA LEU A 271 -1.82 -7.64 -4.29
C LEU A 271 -0.42 -7.50 -4.90
N LYS A 272 -0.21 -8.02 -6.12
CA LYS A 272 1.06 -7.86 -6.85
C LYS A 272 1.39 -6.39 -7.11
N SER A 273 0.41 -5.55 -7.41
CA SER A 273 0.65 -4.11 -7.62
C SER A 273 1.07 -3.38 -6.33
N LEU A 274 0.61 -3.87 -5.19
CA LEU A 274 1.03 -3.39 -3.88
C LEU A 274 2.42 -3.92 -3.46
N GLY A 275 2.95 -4.92 -4.17
CA GLY A 275 4.18 -5.63 -3.79
C GLY A 275 3.95 -6.65 -2.68
N VAL A 276 2.70 -7.13 -2.50
CA VAL A 276 2.34 -8.16 -1.54
C VAL A 276 2.24 -9.51 -2.26
N PRO A 277 3.06 -10.52 -1.92
CA PRO A 277 2.90 -11.85 -2.47
C PRO A 277 1.55 -12.46 -2.10
N PRO A 278 0.71 -12.88 -3.07
CA PRO A 278 -0.63 -13.42 -2.78
C PRO A 278 -0.63 -14.62 -1.84
N ILE A 279 0.39 -15.46 -1.89
CA ILE A 279 0.55 -16.63 -1.02
C ILE A 279 0.54 -16.29 0.48
N LEU A 280 0.88 -15.05 0.86
CA LEU A 280 0.84 -14.61 2.26
C LEU A 280 -0.60 -14.43 2.77
N LEU A 281 -1.57 -14.34 1.88
CA LEU A 281 -2.99 -14.18 2.19
C LEU A 281 -3.80 -15.46 1.95
N ASP A 282 -3.44 -16.21 0.91
CA ASP A 282 -4.18 -17.42 0.53
C ASP A 282 -3.86 -18.64 1.41
N GLY A 283 -2.86 -18.52 2.29
CA GLY A 283 -2.38 -19.64 3.09
C GLY A 283 -1.55 -20.62 2.27
N GLY A 284 -0.41 -20.96 2.75
CA GLY A 284 0.50 -21.88 2.08
C GLY A 284 1.23 -22.77 3.09
N ASN A 285 2.02 -23.70 2.59
CA ASN A 285 2.97 -24.46 3.40
C ASN A 285 4.04 -23.50 3.94
N ASN A 286 4.45 -23.65 5.20
CA ASN A 286 5.48 -22.83 5.86
C ASN A 286 6.78 -22.72 5.05
N ALA A 287 7.14 -23.75 4.30
CA ALA A 287 8.30 -23.75 3.40
C ALA A 287 8.21 -22.66 2.31
N ASN A 288 7.00 -22.30 1.89
CA ASN A 288 6.76 -21.27 0.86
C ASN A 288 6.46 -19.89 1.45
N ILE A 289 5.96 -19.83 2.69
CA ILE A 289 5.60 -18.56 3.34
C ILE A 289 6.86 -17.76 3.70
N SER A 290 7.86 -18.39 4.35
CA SER A 290 9.05 -17.70 4.85
C SER A 290 9.86 -17.00 3.75
N PRO A 291 10.17 -17.61 2.59
CA PRO A 291 10.88 -16.93 1.51
C PRO A 291 10.06 -15.75 0.92
N ASN A 292 8.74 -15.91 0.78
CA ASN A 292 7.87 -14.86 0.26
C ASN A 292 7.72 -13.70 1.25
N LEU A 293 7.68 -13.99 2.56
CA LEU A 293 7.68 -12.95 3.59
C LEU A 293 9.00 -12.17 3.57
N ARG A 294 10.14 -12.85 3.43
CA ARG A 294 11.45 -12.19 3.27
C ARG A 294 11.48 -11.30 2.04
N LEU A 295 11.00 -11.79 0.91
CA LEU A 295 10.91 -11.03 -0.35
C LEU A 295 10.04 -9.77 -0.17
N PHE A 296 8.88 -9.91 0.49
CA PHE A 296 7.99 -8.79 0.82
C PHE A 296 8.71 -7.70 1.63
N TYR A 297 9.48 -8.08 2.65
CA TYR A 297 10.27 -7.10 3.40
C TYR A 297 11.34 -6.44 2.55
N LEU A 298 12.12 -7.21 1.78
CA LEU A 298 13.24 -6.69 1.00
C LEU A 298 12.79 -5.78 -0.16
N GLU A 299 11.73 -6.14 -0.87
CA GLU A 299 11.30 -5.42 -2.08
C GLU A 299 10.23 -4.36 -1.82
N THR A 300 9.44 -4.51 -0.74
CA THR A 300 8.33 -3.59 -0.49
C THR A 300 8.55 -2.75 0.76
N ILE A 301 8.83 -3.36 1.91
CA ILE A 301 8.84 -2.67 3.19
C ILE A 301 10.12 -1.83 3.36
N ILE A 302 11.29 -2.42 3.20
CA ILE A 302 12.57 -1.71 3.37
C ILE A 302 12.67 -0.49 2.45
N PRO A 303 12.31 -0.54 1.16
CA PRO A 303 12.32 0.64 0.30
C PRO A 303 11.38 1.77 0.76
N ILE A 304 10.22 1.45 1.34
CA ILE A 304 9.31 2.45 1.91
C ILE A 304 9.97 3.12 3.12
N LEU A 305 10.50 2.31 4.03
CA LEU A 305 11.15 2.82 5.25
C LEU A 305 12.39 3.65 4.92
N THR A 306 13.18 3.26 3.94
CA THR A 306 14.35 4.02 3.46
C THR A 306 13.94 5.38 2.90
N LYS A 307 12.85 5.47 2.14
CA LYS A 307 12.33 6.76 1.67
C LYS A 307 11.91 7.66 2.83
N PHE A 308 11.24 7.08 3.82
CA PHE A 308 10.85 7.80 5.03
C PHE A 308 12.07 8.30 5.80
N SER A 309 13.01 7.41 6.13
CA SER A 309 14.26 7.76 6.83
C SER A 309 15.03 8.85 6.12
N SER A 310 15.28 8.70 4.82
CA SER A 310 16.03 9.67 4.00
C SER A 310 15.41 11.07 4.01
N ALA A 311 14.07 11.17 3.99
CA ALA A 311 13.40 12.46 4.07
C ALA A 311 13.52 13.10 5.46
N VAL A 312 13.39 12.30 6.53
CA VAL A 312 13.56 12.74 7.91
C VAL A 312 15.02 13.11 8.21
N GLU A 313 15.98 12.31 7.70
CA GLU A 313 17.42 12.63 7.74
C GLU A 313 17.72 13.98 7.11
N ARG A 314 17.22 14.21 5.89
CA ARG A 314 17.40 15.48 5.19
C ARG A 314 16.86 16.66 6.00
N TYR A 315 15.76 16.47 6.71
CA TYR A 315 15.11 17.55 7.45
C TYR A 315 15.80 17.86 8.79
N PHE A 316 16.18 16.83 9.54
CA PHE A 316 16.77 16.98 10.87
C PHE A 316 18.30 16.87 10.90
N GLY A 317 18.94 16.32 9.88
CA GLY A 317 20.39 16.18 9.76
C GLY A 317 21.00 15.03 10.54
N TYR A 318 20.20 14.12 11.10
CA TYR A 318 20.67 12.91 11.79
C TYR A 318 20.68 11.72 10.83
N ASP A 319 21.50 10.72 11.10
CA ASP A 319 21.44 9.42 10.44
C ASP A 319 20.34 8.58 11.07
N ILE A 320 19.39 8.10 10.27
CA ILE A 320 18.18 7.42 10.75
C ILE A 320 18.00 6.10 9.99
N GLU A 321 18.12 5.01 10.70
CA GLU A 321 17.95 3.68 10.14
C GLU A 321 16.76 2.94 10.75
N PRO A 322 15.94 2.22 9.94
CA PRO A 322 14.92 1.35 10.49
C PRO A 322 15.57 0.14 11.19
N VAL A 323 15.08 -0.21 12.37
CA VAL A 323 15.58 -1.34 13.16
C VAL A 323 15.01 -2.66 12.60
N THR A 324 15.71 -3.26 11.67
CA THR A 324 15.29 -4.51 11.01
C THR A 324 15.69 -5.78 11.78
N ALA A 325 16.53 -5.65 12.81
CA ALA A 325 17.02 -6.77 13.62
C ALA A 325 15.91 -7.52 14.39
N THR A 326 14.77 -6.90 14.59
CA THR A 326 13.60 -7.51 15.25
C THR A 326 12.72 -8.34 14.31
N VAL A 327 12.94 -8.21 13.01
CA VAL A 327 12.12 -8.90 11.98
C VAL A 327 12.64 -10.30 11.77
N SER A 328 11.92 -11.31 12.25
CA SER A 328 12.31 -12.73 12.13
C SER A 328 12.50 -13.18 10.68
N ALA A 329 11.70 -12.65 9.74
CA ALA A 329 11.81 -13.01 8.33
C ALA A 329 13.11 -12.53 7.66
N LEU A 330 13.77 -11.50 8.22
CA LEU A 330 15.05 -10.97 7.72
C LEU A 330 16.24 -11.63 8.42
N GLN A 331 16.03 -12.32 9.52
CA GLN A 331 17.10 -13.05 10.20
C GLN A 331 17.44 -14.32 9.44
N PRO A 332 18.73 -14.69 9.39
CA PRO A 332 19.12 -16.00 8.87
C PRO A 332 18.48 -17.12 9.69
N ASP A 333 18.10 -18.21 9.05
CA ASP A 333 17.62 -19.38 9.77
C ASP A 333 18.72 -19.88 10.75
N MET A 334 18.34 -20.15 11.99
CA MET A 334 19.28 -20.67 13.00
C MET A 334 19.97 -21.95 12.54
N LYS A 335 19.30 -22.76 11.71
CA LYS A 335 19.88 -23.96 11.11
C LYS A 335 20.98 -23.60 10.10
N ASP A 336 20.77 -22.57 9.29
CA ASP A 336 21.74 -22.08 8.31
C ASP A 336 22.95 -21.46 9.03
N ILE A 337 22.71 -20.65 10.06
CA ILE A 337 23.77 -20.10 10.93
C ILE A 337 24.60 -21.23 11.55
N ALA A 338 23.94 -22.23 12.15
CA ALA A 338 24.62 -23.36 12.76
C ALA A 338 25.44 -24.13 11.72
N SER A 339 24.87 -24.38 10.53
CA SER A 339 25.56 -25.08 9.44
C SER A 339 26.75 -24.28 8.92
N TYR A 340 26.63 -22.97 8.83
CA TYR A 340 27.71 -22.05 8.44
C TYR A 340 28.88 -22.13 9.43
N HIS A 341 28.60 -21.96 10.73
CA HIS A 341 29.66 -22.06 11.75
C HIS A 341 30.27 -23.44 11.84
N VAL A 342 29.47 -24.51 11.72
CA VAL A 342 30.02 -25.90 11.65
C VAL A 342 30.95 -26.05 10.46
N SER A 343 30.63 -25.48 9.30
CA SER A 343 31.48 -25.53 8.11
C SER A 343 32.79 -24.77 8.31
N LEU A 344 32.76 -23.57 8.91
CA LEU A 344 33.92 -22.76 9.20
C LEU A 344 34.86 -23.45 10.23
N VAL A 345 34.30 -24.02 11.29
CA VAL A 345 35.06 -24.78 12.31
C VAL A 345 35.67 -26.06 11.72
N ASN A 346 34.90 -26.79 10.92
CA ASN A 346 35.40 -28.01 10.28
C ASN A 346 36.41 -27.73 9.18
N GLY A 347 36.32 -26.57 8.53
CA GLY A 347 37.30 -26.07 7.56
C GLY A 347 38.57 -25.51 8.19
N GLY A 348 38.66 -25.45 9.52
CA GLY A 348 39.81 -24.86 10.22
C GLY A 348 39.97 -23.37 10.05
N ILE A 349 38.88 -22.64 9.70
CA ILE A 349 38.88 -21.19 9.47
C ILE A 349 38.72 -20.44 10.79
N ILE A 350 37.82 -20.91 11.66
CA ILE A 350 37.59 -20.37 13.01
C ILE A 350 37.67 -21.50 14.06
N SER A 351 38.00 -21.11 15.28
CA SER A 351 37.99 -22.02 16.41
C SER A 351 36.55 -22.32 16.91
N PRO A 352 36.31 -23.41 17.60
CA PRO A 352 35.00 -23.66 18.22
C PRO A 352 34.57 -22.56 19.20
N ASN A 353 35.51 -21.94 19.94
CA ASN A 353 35.19 -20.85 20.86
C ASN A 353 34.85 -19.55 20.14
N GLU A 354 35.47 -19.25 19.02
CA GLU A 354 35.05 -18.09 18.16
C GLU A 354 33.62 -18.32 17.63
N ALA A 355 33.30 -19.49 17.12
CA ALA A 355 31.93 -19.81 16.68
C ALA A 355 30.90 -19.72 17.83
N ARG A 356 31.29 -20.16 19.06
CA ARG A 356 30.46 -20.03 20.25
C ARG A 356 30.23 -18.59 20.65
N ALA A 357 31.28 -17.74 20.57
CA ALA A 357 31.17 -16.30 20.87
C ALA A 357 30.22 -15.60 19.90
N GLU A 358 30.29 -15.87 18.60
CA GLU A 358 29.34 -15.33 17.61
C GLU A 358 27.89 -15.81 17.86
N LEU A 359 27.73 -17.04 18.31
CA LEU A 359 26.41 -17.59 18.71
C LEU A 359 25.98 -17.17 20.14
N ARG A 360 26.75 -16.30 20.79
CA ARG A 360 26.53 -15.83 22.18
C ARG A 360 26.52 -16.95 23.23
N TYR A 361 27.27 -18.01 23.02
CA TYR A 361 27.55 -19.04 24.03
C TYR A 361 28.86 -18.75 24.73
N GLU A 362 28.94 -19.17 26.00
CA GLU A 362 30.17 -19.06 26.77
C GLU A 362 31.30 -19.95 26.20
N ALA A 363 32.51 -19.43 26.27
CA ALA A 363 33.70 -20.17 25.84
C ALA A 363 33.89 -21.48 26.68
N LYS A 364 34.39 -22.51 26.06
CA LYS A 364 34.76 -23.77 26.75
C LYS A 364 36.26 -23.98 26.74
N PRO A 365 36.86 -24.36 27.88
CA PRO A 365 38.29 -24.65 27.95
C PRO A 365 38.68 -25.74 26.93
N GLY A 366 39.81 -25.54 26.25
CA GLY A 366 40.34 -26.50 25.27
C GLY A 366 39.63 -26.45 23.90
N SER A 367 38.89 -25.37 23.61
CA SER A 367 38.19 -25.21 22.33
C SER A 367 38.67 -23.97 21.55
N ASP A 368 39.88 -23.49 21.83
CA ASP A 368 40.50 -22.34 21.17
C ASP A 368 41.34 -22.71 19.95
N ASP A 369 41.71 -23.99 19.84
CA ASP A 369 42.51 -24.46 18.71
C ASP A 369 41.67 -24.65 17.46
N LEU A 370 42.24 -24.26 16.29
CA LEU A 370 41.64 -24.57 15.00
C LEU A 370 41.60 -26.04 14.74
N ARG A 371 40.47 -26.56 14.26
CA ARG A 371 40.35 -27.95 13.85
C ARG A 371 41.03 -28.12 12.48
N ILE A 372 42.03 -28.99 12.44
CA ILE A 372 42.66 -29.38 11.18
C ILE A 372 41.73 -30.38 10.48
N PRO A 373 41.31 -30.12 9.23
CA PRO A 373 40.47 -31.06 8.49
C PRO A 373 41.15 -32.41 8.36
N ALA A 374 40.40 -33.49 8.60
CA ALA A 374 40.94 -34.86 8.64
C ALA A 374 41.64 -35.29 7.33
N ASN A 375 41.27 -34.69 6.19
CA ASN A 375 41.91 -34.92 4.90
C ASN A 375 43.28 -34.23 4.75
N ILE A 376 43.60 -33.27 5.61
CA ILE A 376 44.90 -32.58 5.64
C ILE A 376 45.79 -33.15 6.75
N ALA A 377 45.20 -33.60 7.89
CA ALA A 377 45.91 -34.17 9.00
C ALA A 377 46.70 -35.47 8.64
N GLY A 378 46.22 -36.21 7.64
CA GLY A 378 46.89 -37.43 7.17
C GLY A 378 48.13 -37.19 6.29
N SER A 379 48.34 -35.97 5.79
CA SER A 379 49.51 -35.62 4.93
C SER A 379 50.69 -35.07 5.72
N ALA A 380 50.49 -34.70 6.99
CA ALA A 380 51.55 -34.09 7.83
C ALA A 380 52.31 -35.12 8.69
N ALA A 381 52.01 -36.41 8.60
CA ALA A 381 52.67 -37.49 9.34
C ALA A 381 53.58 -38.33 8.42
N ASN A 382 54.60 -37.71 7.84
CA ASN A 382 55.84 -38.38 7.45
C ASN A 382 57.00 -37.38 7.40
N PRO A 383 57.92 -37.37 8.35
CA PRO A 383 59.22 -36.73 8.15
C PRO A 383 60.13 -37.54 7.22
#